data_dc476dc9044ac85e65bc09ee67b384c0
#
_entry.id   dc476dc9044ac85e65bc09ee67b384c0
#
_cell.length_a   1.000
_cell.length_b   1.000
_cell.length_c   1.000
_cell.angle_alpha   90.00
_cell.angle_beta   90.00
_cell.angle_gamma   90.00
#
_symmetry.space_group_name_H-M   'P 1'
#
loop_
_entity.id
_entity.type
_entity.pdbx_description
1 polymer ?
#
loop_
_entity_poly.entity_id
_entity_poly.type
_entity_poly.pdbx_seq_one_letter_code
_entity_poly.pdbx_strand_id
1 'polypeptide(L)'
;MKLRSALSLVSICLLGGCSQTHIVVKPDYPSALIWDSALSEDGGRAAFFVLTAVDGIPIEENSMKRSIRANIGRGRNLYPMPVERYVAAGKHRLTLTAQFGTAAPIEYLFRPSSFAKVSGEVDVELKPDTVYQVAGVLEPLRREVWLKEWDTSTQVGDKIIDFEIAENAEKAMAGAQFTCCNLHYQGDWISDTNETTLPMIPAGTPIVLKSFGFNRASVLIDAREMRIGHDYGRKQETKEQYLAKLIVNDDPKTKIKNYPQRIQAAIATGKVCKGMTREQVIISLGYPRTDTTQALSQTEWKYWTANWDEYLVIWGEDGLVQSISAPTEVLGQVSTP
;
A
#
# COMPACT_ATOMS: atom_id res chain seq x y z
N MET A 1 22.03 21.98 -73.39
CA MET A 1 21.72 23.02 -72.38
C MET A 1 20.62 22.47 -71.46
N LYS A 2 20.98 22.08 -70.25
CA LYS A 2 20.07 21.36 -69.29
C LYS A 2 19.50 22.37 -68.30
N LEU A 3 18.21 22.61 -68.33
CA LEU A 3 17.50 23.34 -67.29
C LEU A 3 17.23 22.38 -66.11
N ARG A 4 17.69 22.76 -64.94
CA ARG A 4 17.33 22.08 -63.67
C ARG A 4 16.18 22.84 -63.00
N SER A 5 15.04 22.19 -62.92
CA SER A 5 13.90 22.65 -62.10
C SER A 5 14.20 22.39 -60.63
N ALA A 6 14.16 23.42 -59.80
CA ALA A 6 14.23 23.32 -58.37
C ALA A 6 12.81 23.12 -57.83
N LEU A 7 12.55 21.94 -57.24
CA LEU A 7 11.32 21.69 -56.45
C LEU A 7 11.55 22.18 -55.04
N SER A 8 10.76 23.17 -54.64
CA SER A 8 10.72 23.68 -53.26
C SER A 8 9.84 22.74 -52.43
N LEU A 9 10.47 22.00 -51.52
CA LEU A 9 9.75 21.23 -50.51
C LEU A 9 9.32 22.15 -49.37
N VAL A 10 8.03 22.41 -49.26
CA VAL A 10 7.46 23.06 -48.06
C VAL A 10 7.36 21.99 -46.97
N SER A 11 8.21 22.12 -45.96
CA SER A 11 8.22 21.27 -44.77
C SER A 11 7.12 21.74 -43.79
N ILE A 12 6.01 21.01 -43.74
CA ILE A 12 4.97 21.22 -42.74
C ILE A 12 5.50 20.63 -41.43
N CYS A 13 5.95 21.48 -40.52
CA CYS A 13 6.20 21.11 -39.13
C CYS A 13 4.88 20.81 -38.40
N LEU A 14 4.51 19.54 -38.34
CA LEU A 14 3.52 19.05 -37.39
C LEU A 14 4.12 19.18 -35.98
N LEU A 15 3.52 20.05 -35.17
CA LEU A 15 3.80 20.17 -33.73
C LEU A 15 3.29 18.93 -33.01
N GLY A 16 3.99 17.83 -33.17
CA GLY A 16 3.89 16.67 -32.29
C GLY A 16 4.78 16.94 -31.10
N GLY A 17 4.19 17.10 -29.90
CA GLY A 17 4.95 17.17 -28.66
C GLY A 17 5.74 15.88 -28.46
N CYS A 18 7.03 15.90 -28.79
CA CYS A 18 7.95 14.83 -28.44
C CYS A 18 8.07 14.80 -26.91
N SER A 19 7.46 13.81 -26.27
CA SER A 19 7.89 13.38 -24.96
C SER A 19 9.33 12.87 -25.14
N GLN A 20 10.32 13.65 -24.71
CA GLN A 20 11.69 13.17 -24.64
C GLN A 20 11.75 12.03 -23.63
N THR A 21 11.79 10.82 -24.12
CA THR A 21 12.19 9.65 -23.35
C THR A 21 13.67 9.85 -23.00
N HIS A 22 13.96 10.22 -21.76
CA HIS A 22 15.32 10.25 -21.26
C HIS A 22 15.85 8.81 -21.20
N ILE A 23 16.62 8.41 -22.20
CA ILE A 23 17.33 7.13 -22.17
C ILE A 23 18.52 7.32 -21.23
N VAL A 24 18.48 6.63 -20.10
CA VAL A 24 19.61 6.56 -19.16
C VAL A 24 20.59 5.55 -19.72
N VAL A 25 21.75 6.01 -20.19
CA VAL A 25 22.78 5.16 -20.78
C VAL A 25 23.61 4.53 -19.65
N LYS A 26 23.75 3.20 -19.68
CA LYS A 26 24.61 2.48 -18.74
C LYS A 26 26.07 2.87 -18.98
N PRO A 27 26.83 3.26 -17.92
CA PRO A 27 28.25 3.59 -18.06
C PRO A 27 29.09 2.33 -18.32
N ASP A 28 30.32 2.53 -18.84
CA ASP A 28 31.26 1.44 -19.14
C ASP A 28 31.95 0.85 -17.90
N TYR A 29 31.64 1.33 -16.69
CA TYR A 29 32.19 0.80 -15.45
C TYR A 29 31.10 0.01 -14.68
N PRO A 30 31.49 -0.91 -13.75
CA PRO A 30 30.54 -1.62 -12.92
C PRO A 30 29.63 -0.68 -12.15
N SER A 31 28.31 -0.78 -12.35
CA SER A 31 27.34 0.17 -11.84
C SER A 31 26.03 -0.53 -11.46
N ALA A 32 25.31 0.08 -10.54
CA ALA A 32 23.96 -0.27 -10.15
C ALA A 32 22.96 0.78 -10.67
N LEU A 33 21.73 0.38 -10.93
CA LEU A 33 20.65 1.27 -11.32
C LEU A 33 19.78 1.58 -10.10
N ILE A 34 19.60 2.86 -9.76
CA ILE A 34 18.73 3.28 -8.63
C ILE A 34 17.53 4.04 -9.17
N TRP A 35 16.33 3.60 -8.80
CA TRP A 35 15.07 4.23 -9.13
C TRP A 35 14.50 5.00 -7.95
N ASP A 36 14.06 6.22 -8.19
CA ASP A 36 13.15 6.92 -7.28
C ASP A 36 11.74 6.30 -7.39
N SER A 37 10.95 6.38 -6.31
CA SER A 37 9.55 5.96 -6.36
C SER A 37 8.60 7.05 -5.89
N ALA A 38 7.31 6.89 -6.20
CA ALA A 38 6.27 7.78 -5.76
C ALA A 38 4.94 7.04 -5.60
N LEU A 39 4.13 7.49 -4.65
CA LEU A 39 2.77 7.03 -4.41
C LEU A 39 1.82 8.21 -4.59
N SER A 40 0.95 8.13 -5.60
CA SER A 40 -0.15 9.10 -5.76
C SER A 40 -1.18 8.94 -4.64
N GLU A 41 -1.63 10.05 -4.06
CA GLU A 41 -2.68 10.01 -3.03
C GLU A 41 -4.07 10.40 -3.57
N ASP A 42 -4.19 11.60 -4.18
CA ASP A 42 -5.50 12.15 -4.56
C ASP A 42 -5.50 12.97 -5.86
N GLY A 43 -4.60 12.66 -6.75
CA GLY A 43 -4.45 13.37 -8.02
C GLY A 43 -3.67 14.68 -7.92
N GLY A 44 -3.79 15.45 -6.85
CA GLY A 44 -3.08 16.73 -6.65
C GLY A 44 -1.78 16.60 -5.87
N ARG A 45 -1.57 15.49 -5.16
CA ARG A 45 -0.44 15.23 -4.28
C ARG A 45 0.11 13.82 -4.46
N ALA A 46 1.42 13.67 -4.31
CA ALA A 46 2.08 12.39 -4.24
C ALA A 46 3.19 12.39 -3.18
N ALA A 47 3.38 11.27 -2.52
CA ALA A 47 4.57 11.02 -1.69
C ALA A 47 5.70 10.54 -2.60
N PHE A 48 6.85 11.19 -2.51
CA PHE A 48 8.05 10.87 -3.28
C PHE A 48 9.14 10.32 -2.37
N PHE A 49 9.76 9.24 -2.81
CA PHE A 49 10.90 8.59 -2.17
C PHE A 49 12.07 8.67 -3.13
N VAL A 50 13.04 9.51 -2.81
CA VAL A 50 14.04 9.94 -3.78
C VAL A 50 15.46 9.86 -3.21
N LEU A 51 16.42 9.55 -4.09
CA LEU A 51 17.84 9.72 -3.82
C LEU A 51 18.20 11.21 -4.06
N THR A 52 18.80 11.84 -3.05
CA THR A 52 19.12 13.28 -3.09
C THR A 52 20.62 13.59 -3.10
N ALA A 53 21.46 12.67 -2.62
CA ALA A 53 22.91 12.77 -2.76
C ALA A 53 23.58 11.39 -2.77
N VAL A 54 24.77 11.30 -3.36
CA VAL A 54 25.69 10.16 -3.31
C VAL A 54 27.04 10.68 -2.83
N ASP A 55 27.57 10.08 -1.76
CA ASP A 55 28.86 10.45 -1.14
C ASP A 55 28.99 11.97 -0.86
N GLY A 56 27.87 12.56 -0.39
CA GLY A 56 27.77 13.99 -0.11
C GLY A 56 27.60 14.89 -1.36
N ILE A 57 27.64 14.32 -2.57
CA ILE A 57 27.44 15.08 -3.82
C ILE A 57 25.94 15.14 -4.13
N PRO A 58 25.32 16.33 -4.11
CA PRO A 58 23.90 16.49 -4.40
C PRO A 58 23.52 16.06 -5.80
N ILE A 59 22.33 15.45 -5.93
CA ILE A 59 21.71 15.09 -7.21
C ILE A 59 20.81 16.24 -7.68
N GLU A 60 21.06 16.75 -8.87
CA GLU A 60 20.31 17.89 -9.42
C GLU A 60 18.85 17.53 -9.73
N GLU A 61 18.60 16.37 -10.35
CA GLU A 61 17.30 15.92 -10.81
C GLU A 61 16.83 14.68 -10.03
N ASN A 62 15.59 14.70 -9.53
CA ASN A 62 14.93 13.55 -8.95
C ASN A 62 13.45 13.50 -9.36
N SER A 63 12.78 12.39 -9.06
CA SER A 63 11.40 12.14 -9.46
C SER A 63 10.46 13.28 -9.03
N MET A 64 10.59 13.82 -7.82
CA MET A 64 9.75 14.93 -7.36
C MET A 64 9.97 16.21 -8.16
N LYS A 65 11.23 16.65 -8.32
CA LYS A 65 11.56 17.89 -9.09
C LYS A 65 11.08 17.78 -10.53
N ARG A 66 11.29 16.60 -11.17
CA ARG A 66 10.83 16.31 -12.53
C ARG A 66 9.31 16.38 -12.63
N SER A 67 8.59 15.71 -11.71
CA SER A 67 7.14 15.66 -11.71
C SER A 67 6.52 17.04 -11.52
N ILE A 68 6.98 17.82 -10.53
CA ILE A 68 6.48 19.18 -10.30
C ILE A 68 6.71 20.04 -11.53
N ARG A 69 7.92 20.04 -12.11
CA ARG A 69 8.25 20.82 -13.31
C ARG A 69 7.39 20.45 -14.51
N ALA A 70 7.20 19.16 -14.76
CA ALA A 70 6.39 18.67 -15.88
C ALA A 70 4.90 19.00 -15.75
N ASN A 71 4.41 19.21 -14.52
CA ASN A 71 3.01 19.50 -14.25
C ASN A 71 2.71 21.01 -14.11
N ILE A 72 3.70 21.90 -14.18
CA ILE A 72 3.48 23.35 -14.17
C ILE A 72 2.53 23.75 -15.31
N GLY A 73 1.45 24.45 -14.98
CA GLY A 73 0.44 24.91 -15.94
C GLY A 73 -0.53 23.85 -16.44
N ARG A 74 -0.47 22.59 -15.92
CA ARG A 74 -1.35 21.49 -16.31
C ARG A 74 -2.53 21.26 -15.34
N GLY A 75 -2.87 22.25 -14.52
CA GLY A 75 -3.98 22.18 -13.58
C GLY A 75 -3.59 21.59 -12.22
N ARG A 76 -4.54 20.93 -11.55
CA ARG A 76 -4.40 20.48 -10.15
C ARG A 76 -3.89 19.03 -10.00
N ASN A 77 -3.72 18.30 -11.09
CA ASN A 77 -3.27 16.91 -11.05
C ASN A 77 -1.75 16.83 -11.11
N LEU A 78 -1.17 16.04 -10.22
CA LEU A 78 0.26 15.72 -10.20
C LEU A 78 0.46 14.28 -10.70
N TYR A 79 1.15 14.15 -11.83
CA TYR A 79 1.51 12.86 -12.39
C TYR A 79 2.97 12.55 -12.06
N PRO A 80 3.25 11.59 -11.17
CA PRO A 80 4.62 11.22 -10.83
C PRO A 80 5.39 10.74 -12.07
N MET A 81 6.57 11.29 -12.28
CA MET A 81 7.48 10.90 -13.34
C MET A 81 8.68 10.19 -12.72
N PRO A 82 8.95 8.92 -13.10
CA PRO A 82 10.09 8.19 -12.57
C PRO A 82 11.41 8.84 -12.97
N VAL A 83 12.40 8.72 -12.10
CA VAL A 83 13.79 9.05 -12.38
C VAL A 83 14.64 7.86 -11.97
N GLU A 84 15.50 7.45 -12.88
CA GLU A 84 16.48 6.41 -12.69
C GLU A 84 17.88 6.95 -12.95
N ARG A 85 18.87 6.37 -12.30
CA ARG A 85 20.26 6.76 -12.48
C ARG A 85 21.24 5.63 -12.18
N TYR A 86 22.33 5.58 -12.91
CA TYR A 86 23.44 4.70 -12.59
C TYR A 86 24.33 5.32 -11.51
N VAL A 87 24.70 4.50 -10.53
CA VAL A 87 25.68 4.78 -9.49
C VAL A 87 26.76 3.70 -9.59
N ALA A 88 28.02 4.05 -9.40
CA ALA A 88 29.12 3.07 -9.40
C ALA A 88 28.81 1.94 -8.41
N ALA A 89 29.22 0.70 -8.73
CA ALA A 89 29.12 -0.38 -7.77
C ALA A 89 30.17 -0.23 -6.68
N GLY A 90 29.85 -0.66 -5.45
CA GLY A 90 30.74 -0.56 -4.29
C GLY A 90 30.07 0.10 -3.09
N LYS A 91 30.89 0.54 -2.14
CA LYS A 91 30.42 1.19 -0.92
C LYS A 91 30.13 2.66 -1.17
N HIS A 92 28.95 3.09 -0.79
CA HIS A 92 28.49 4.47 -0.94
C HIS A 92 27.72 4.92 0.30
N ARG A 93 27.74 6.23 0.54
CA ARG A 93 26.84 6.89 1.46
C ARG A 93 25.75 7.60 0.67
N LEU A 94 24.53 7.08 0.75
CA LEU A 94 23.38 7.63 0.04
C LEU A 94 22.57 8.55 0.96
N THR A 95 22.17 9.73 0.48
CA THR A 95 21.15 10.53 1.17
C THR A 95 19.81 10.27 0.54
N LEU A 96 18.90 9.68 1.32
CA LEU A 96 17.53 9.37 0.89
C LEU A 96 16.56 10.36 1.53
N THR A 97 15.50 10.71 0.79
CA THR A 97 14.46 11.64 1.27
C THR A 97 13.08 11.12 0.89
N ALA A 98 12.16 11.13 1.87
CA ALA A 98 10.73 11.00 1.63
C ALA A 98 10.05 12.35 1.90
N GLN A 99 9.24 12.84 0.98
CA GLN A 99 8.48 14.08 1.14
C GLN A 99 7.30 14.15 0.18
N PHE A 100 6.31 14.98 0.50
CA PHE A 100 5.22 15.24 -0.43
C PHE A 100 5.61 16.26 -1.50
N GLY A 101 5.09 16.03 -2.72
CA GLY A 101 5.04 17.00 -3.79
C GLY A 101 3.59 17.28 -4.17
N THR A 102 3.29 18.53 -4.53
CA THR A 102 1.96 18.96 -4.95
C THR A 102 2.01 19.61 -6.32
N ALA A 103 0.90 19.49 -7.08
CA ALA A 103 0.76 20.15 -8.38
C ALA A 103 0.71 21.67 -8.28
N ALA A 104 0.13 22.20 -7.20
CA ALA A 104 -0.03 23.63 -6.96
C ALA A 104 0.50 24.01 -5.57
N PRO A 105 1.35 25.04 -5.46
CA PRO A 105 1.90 25.47 -4.16
C PRO A 105 0.85 25.83 -3.12
N ILE A 106 -0.32 26.30 -3.53
CA ILE A 106 -1.42 26.65 -2.64
C ILE A 106 -1.95 25.45 -1.83
N GLU A 107 -1.77 24.22 -2.31
CA GLU A 107 -2.22 23.02 -1.59
C GLU A 107 -1.48 22.83 -0.26
N TYR A 108 -0.26 23.32 -0.13
CA TYR A 108 0.48 23.31 1.13
C TYR A 108 -0.25 24.09 2.24
N LEU A 109 -0.97 25.15 1.88
CA LEU A 109 -1.70 25.98 2.86
C LEU A 109 -2.93 25.28 3.43
N PHE A 110 -3.56 24.41 2.63
CA PHE A 110 -4.78 23.71 3.04
C PHE A 110 -4.52 22.31 3.61
N ARG A 111 -3.27 21.84 3.52
CA ARG A 111 -2.88 20.48 3.96
C ARG A 111 -1.55 20.52 4.72
N PRO A 112 -1.57 20.82 6.02
CA PRO A 112 -0.35 20.88 6.85
C PRO A 112 0.49 19.59 6.78
N SER A 113 -0.15 18.42 6.60
CA SER A 113 0.56 17.14 6.41
C SER A 113 1.45 17.10 5.17
N SER A 114 1.25 18.00 4.18
CA SER A 114 2.11 18.10 2.99
C SER A 114 3.53 18.58 3.29
N PHE A 115 3.79 19.11 4.50
CA PHE A 115 5.15 19.44 4.96
C PHE A 115 5.89 18.25 5.56
N ALA A 116 5.23 17.08 5.70
CA ALA A 116 5.90 15.91 6.21
C ALA A 116 7.10 15.53 5.35
N LYS A 117 8.24 15.34 6.00
CA LYS A 117 9.50 14.98 5.38
C LYS A 117 10.32 14.14 6.35
N VAL A 118 11.00 13.13 5.83
CA VAL A 118 12.10 12.47 6.52
C VAL A 118 13.28 12.36 5.56
N SER A 119 14.48 12.62 6.03
CA SER A 119 15.70 12.58 5.23
C SER A 119 16.87 12.19 6.10
N GLY A 120 17.84 11.47 5.54
CA GLY A 120 19.06 11.08 6.24
C GLY A 120 20.03 10.35 5.31
N GLU A 121 21.13 9.91 5.90
CA GLU A 121 22.19 9.18 5.22
C GLU A 121 22.15 7.70 5.60
N VAL A 122 22.48 6.84 4.65
CA VAL A 122 22.63 5.41 4.85
C VAL A 122 23.86 4.90 4.10
N ASP A 123 24.70 4.14 4.80
CA ASP A 123 25.85 3.45 4.19
C ASP A 123 25.35 2.14 3.56
N VAL A 124 25.68 1.92 2.27
CA VAL A 124 25.24 0.76 1.50
C VAL A 124 26.40 0.20 0.67
N GLU A 125 26.29 -1.07 0.30
CA GLU A 125 27.16 -1.70 -0.68
C GLU A 125 26.33 -2.07 -1.92
N LEU A 126 26.53 -1.34 -3.01
CA LEU A 126 25.82 -1.52 -4.26
C LEU A 126 26.51 -2.61 -5.11
N LYS A 127 25.75 -3.64 -5.49
CA LYS A 127 26.22 -4.71 -6.37
C LYS A 127 26.16 -4.25 -7.83
N PRO A 128 27.11 -4.65 -8.68
CA PRO A 128 27.04 -4.36 -10.11
C PRO A 128 25.82 -5.04 -10.73
N ASP A 129 25.29 -4.45 -11.80
CA ASP A 129 24.15 -4.94 -12.58
C ASP A 129 22.87 -5.22 -11.78
N THR A 130 22.76 -4.62 -10.58
CA THR A 130 21.61 -4.76 -9.69
C THR A 130 20.73 -3.51 -9.76
N VAL A 131 19.43 -3.72 -9.75
CA VAL A 131 18.43 -2.65 -9.73
C VAL A 131 17.95 -2.43 -8.30
N TYR A 132 18.01 -1.19 -7.84
CA TYR A 132 17.54 -0.76 -6.52
C TYR A 132 16.40 0.24 -6.66
N GLN A 133 15.55 0.30 -5.66
CA GLN A 133 14.47 1.28 -5.55
C GLN A 133 14.53 1.99 -4.20
N VAL A 134 14.42 3.32 -4.22
CA VAL A 134 14.14 4.07 -3.00
C VAL A 134 12.67 3.88 -2.65
N ALA A 135 12.40 3.35 -1.47
CA ALA A 135 11.06 3.06 -0.95
C ALA A 135 10.84 3.79 0.37
N GLY A 136 9.61 3.93 0.80
CA GLY A 136 9.32 4.57 2.08
C GLY A 136 7.84 4.56 2.44
N VAL A 137 7.57 5.16 3.61
CA VAL A 137 6.25 5.46 4.14
C VAL A 137 6.25 6.91 4.60
N LEU A 138 5.16 7.63 4.34
CA LEU A 138 5.02 9.03 4.74
C LEU A 138 3.58 9.26 5.25
N GLU A 139 3.32 8.74 6.43
CA GLU A 139 2.05 8.81 7.14
C GLU A 139 2.16 9.72 8.38
N PRO A 140 1.06 10.16 8.98
CA PRO A 140 1.09 11.06 10.14
C PRO A 140 1.93 10.56 11.32
N LEU A 141 1.85 9.26 11.61
CA LEU A 141 2.56 8.60 12.73
C LEU A 141 3.64 7.62 12.28
N ARG A 142 3.99 7.59 10.97
CA ARG A 142 5.06 6.73 10.45
C ARG A 142 5.73 7.40 9.27
N ARG A 143 7.01 7.73 9.42
CA ARG A 143 7.82 8.35 8.37
C ARG A 143 9.16 7.63 8.29
N GLU A 144 9.34 6.94 7.18
CA GLU A 144 10.52 6.11 6.92
C GLU A 144 10.92 6.21 5.45
N VAL A 145 12.22 6.11 5.18
CA VAL A 145 12.74 5.94 3.81
C VAL A 145 13.92 4.96 3.84
N TRP A 146 14.02 4.09 2.84
CA TRP A 146 15.07 3.09 2.73
C TRP A 146 15.37 2.72 1.29
N LEU A 147 16.49 2.04 1.06
CA LEU A 147 16.81 1.41 -0.20
C LEU A 147 16.41 -0.08 -0.17
N LYS A 148 15.93 -0.61 -1.29
CA LYS A 148 15.68 -2.05 -1.47
C LYS A 148 16.12 -2.52 -2.83
N GLU A 149 16.51 -3.79 -2.94
CA GLU A 149 16.66 -4.46 -4.23
C GLU A 149 15.28 -4.61 -4.90
N TRP A 150 15.20 -4.34 -6.19
CA TRP A 150 13.92 -4.37 -6.92
C TRP A 150 13.32 -5.78 -6.97
N ASP A 151 14.12 -6.77 -7.40
CA ASP A 151 13.63 -8.13 -7.67
C ASP A 151 13.26 -8.89 -6.40
N THR A 152 14.05 -8.75 -5.34
CA THR A 152 13.85 -9.48 -4.09
C THR A 152 13.06 -8.72 -3.04
N SER A 153 12.88 -7.42 -3.24
CA SER A 153 12.37 -6.48 -2.24
C SER A 153 13.18 -6.44 -0.94
N THR A 154 14.39 -6.99 -0.94
CA THR A 154 15.29 -7.04 0.22
C THR A 154 15.78 -5.63 0.54
N GLN A 155 15.64 -5.21 1.80
CA GLN A 155 16.17 -3.94 2.30
C GLN A 155 17.71 -3.95 2.24
N VAL A 156 18.28 -2.81 1.86
CA VAL A 156 19.74 -2.59 1.76
C VAL A 156 20.13 -1.40 2.65
N GLY A 157 20.99 -1.67 3.60
CA GLY A 157 21.33 -0.69 4.65
C GLY A 157 20.20 -0.47 5.66
N ASP A 158 20.40 0.50 6.56
CA ASP A 158 19.41 0.83 7.59
C ASP A 158 18.29 1.70 7.03
N LYS A 159 17.13 1.64 7.68
CA LYS A 159 16.04 2.59 7.43
C LYS A 159 16.36 3.92 8.09
N ILE A 160 16.05 4.98 7.38
CA ILE A 160 16.02 6.34 7.92
C ILE A 160 14.62 6.57 8.46
N ILE A 161 14.50 6.82 9.76
CA ILE A 161 13.24 6.93 10.51
C ILE A 161 13.18 8.33 11.15
N ASP A 162 11.99 8.93 11.12
CA ASP A 162 11.68 10.11 11.91
C ASP A 162 11.41 9.66 13.37
N PHE A 163 12.42 9.75 14.22
CA PHE A 163 12.36 9.24 15.59
C PHE A 163 11.32 9.96 16.47
N GLU A 164 11.08 11.24 16.27
CA GLU A 164 10.06 11.98 17.01
C GLU A 164 8.66 11.45 16.66
N ILE A 165 8.41 11.22 15.38
CA ILE A 165 7.15 10.63 14.91
C ILE A 165 7.01 9.19 15.39
N ALA A 166 8.08 8.40 15.40
CA ALA A 166 8.06 7.01 15.90
C ALA A 166 7.73 6.95 17.41
N GLU A 167 8.33 7.83 18.22
CA GLU A 167 8.01 7.94 19.65
C GLU A 167 6.55 8.36 19.89
N ASN A 168 6.04 9.31 19.08
CA ASN A 168 4.63 9.72 19.14
C ASN A 168 3.69 8.58 18.75
N ALA A 169 4.08 7.77 17.76
CA ALA A 169 3.33 6.58 17.35
C ALA A 169 3.28 5.54 18.48
N GLU A 170 4.40 5.27 19.13
CA GLU A 170 4.46 4.36 20.28
C GLU A 170 3.54 4.81 21.41
N LYS A 171 3.58 6.11 21.77
CA LYS A 171 2.66 6.68 22.76
C LYS A 171 1.19 6.56 22.35
N ALA A 172 0.88 6.81 21.07
CA ALA A 172 -0.48 6.71 20.55
C ALA A 172 -1.00 5.27 20.51
N MET A 173 -0.11 4.29 20.38
CA MET A 173 -0.43 2.86 20.37
C MET A 173 -0.32 2.22 21.76
N ALA A 174 0.02 2.97 22.81
CA ALA A 174 0.07 2.45 24.16
C ALA A 174 -1.29 1.88 24.59
N GLY A 175 -1.30 0.61 25.05
CA GLY A 175 -2.52 -0.10 25.42
C GLY A 175 -3.36 -0.57 24.23
N ALA A 176 -2.79 -0.64 23.03
CA ALA A 176 -3.47 -1.19 21.87
C ALA A 176 -3.99 -2.60 22.13
N GLN A 177 -5.19 -2.85 21.60
CA GLN A 177 -5.78 -4.17 21.42
C GLN A 177 -5.36 -4.73 20.05
N PHE A 178 -5.99 -5.81 19.60
CA PHE A 178 -5.62 -6.45 18.34
C PHE A 178 -6.82 -6.56 17.39
N THR A 179 -6.55 -6.52 16.08
CA THR A 179 -7.57 -6.90 15.10
C THR A 179 -7.90 -8.39 15.24
N CYS A 180 -9.19 -8.75 15.33
CA CYS A 180 -9.65 -10.14 15.48
C CYS A 180 -9.19 -11.02 14.32
N CYS A 181 -9.09 -10.43 13.17
CA CYS A 181 -9.14 -11.08 11.89
C CYS A 181 -8.47 -10.21 10.83
N ASN A 182 -8.28 -10.76 9.64
CA ASN A 182 -7.83 -9.98 8.50
C ASN A 182 -8.89 -8.93 8.14
N LEU A 183 -8.46 -7.69 7.99
CA LEU A 183 -9.31 -6.57 7.61
C LEU A 183 -8.88 -6.03 6.26
N HIS A 184 -9.78 -6.01 5.29
CA HIS A 184 -9.51 -5.49 3.97
C HIS A 184 -9.89 -4.00 3.88
N TYR A 185 -9.10 -3.23 3.13
CA TYR A 185 -9.27 -1.78 3.10
C TYR A 185 -9.06 -1.16 1.72
N GLN A 186 -9.72 -0.04 1.48
CA GLN A 186 -9.50 0.81 0.32
C GLN A 186 -9.14 2.23 0.79
N GLY A 187 -7.91 2.67 0.52
CA GLY A 187 -7.43 3.94 1.08
C GLY A 187 -7.31 3.87 2.62
N ASP A 188 -8.11 4.69 3.32
CA ASP A 188 -8.23 4.68 4.78
C ASP A 188 -9.53 4.01 5.29
N TRP A 189 -10.27 3.34 4.41
CA TRP A 189 -11.61 2.83 4.64
C TRP A 189 -11.66 1.31 4.77
N ILE A 190 -12.27 0.82 5.83
CA ILE A 190 -12.61 -0.59 6.09
C ILE A 190 -14.13 -0.69 6.13
N SER A 191 -14.72 -1.43 5.20
CA SER A 191 -16.14 -1.72 5.11
C SER A 191 -16.51 -2.96 5.96
N ASP A 192 -17.75 -3.03 6.45
CA ASP A 192 -18.29 -4.25 7.05
C ASP A 192 -18.53 -5.37 6.02
N THR A 193 -18.38 -5.10 4.71
CA THR A 193 -18.34 -6.14 3.68
C THR A 193 -16.99 -6.88 3.67
N ASN A 194 -15.90 -6.22 4.07
CA ASN A 194 -14.55 -6.78 4.15
C ASN A 194 -14.11 -7.51 2.86
N GLU A 195 -14.21 -6.82 1.73
CA GLU A 195 -14.02 -7.38 0.37
C GLU A 195 -12.65 -8.05 0.20
N THR A 196 -12.63 -9.36 0.03
CA THR A 196 -11.46 -10.23 0.19
C THR A 196 -10.32 -10.04 -0.82
N THR A 197 -10.51 -9.31 -1.90
CA THR A 197 -9.44 -9.06 -2.89
C THR A 197 -8.79 -7.68 -2.76
N LEU A 198 -9.23 -6.87 -1.79
CA LEU A 198 -8.57 -5.61 -1.44
C LEU A 198 -7.27 -5.84 -0.64
N PRO A 199 -6.40 -4.82 -0.54
CA PRO A 199 -5.28 -4.84 0.40
C PRO A 199 -5.72 -5.22 1.81
N MET A 200 -4.88 -5.95 2.53
CA MET A 200 -5.23 -6.61 3.78
C MET A 200 -4.35 -6.17 4.95
N ILE A 201 -4.97 -5.91 6.08
CA ILE A 201 -4.35 -5.78 7.39
C ILE A 201 -4.44 -7.15 8.07
N PRO A 202 -3.33 -7.79 8.44
CA PRO A 202 -3.35 -9.13 9.04
C PRO A 202 -4.03 -9.15 10.42
N ALA A 203 -4.66 -10.28 10.73
CA ALA A 203 -5.15 -10.58 12.08
C ALA A 203 -4.06 -10.40 13.13
N GLY A 204 -4.39 -9.88 14.30
CA GLY A 204 -3.43 -9.59 15.37
C GLY A 204 -2.57 -8.36 15.11
N THR A 205 -2.99 -7.45 14.24
CA THR A 205 -2.36 -6.13 14.09
C THR A 205 -2.82 -5.23 15.23
N PRO A 206 -1.91 -4.48 15.89
CA PRO A 206 -2.27 -3.56 16.97
C PRO A 206 -3.29 -2.52 16.49
N ILE A 207 -4.35 -2.29 17.28
CA ILE A 207 -5.43 -1.36 16.99
C ILE A 207 -5.83 -0.56 18.23
N VAL A 208 -6.06 0.74 18.07
CA VAL A 208 -6.60 1.64 19.09
C VAL A 208 -7.85 2.32 18.56
N LEU A 209 -8.96 2.20 19.28
CA LEU A 209 -10.17 2.97 19.00
C LEU A 209 -9.99 4.42 19.46
N LYS A 210 -10.08 5.36 18.53
CA LYS A 210 -9.93 6.80 18.79
C LYS A 210 -11.25 7.46 19.15
N SER A 211 -12.27 7.23 18.34
CA SER A 211 -13.58 7.87 18.51
C SER A 211 -14.68 7.18 17.71
N PHE A 212 -15.91 7.39 18.16
CA PHE A 212 -17.10 7.07 17.38
C PHE A 212 -17.65 8.33 16.71
N GLY A 213 -17.75 8.31 15.39
CA GLY A 213 -18.54 9.25 14.61
C GLY A 213 -19.98 8.74 14.40
N PHE A 214 -20.78 9.45 13.62
CA PHE A 214 -22.19 9.10 13.39
C PHE A 214 -22.37 7.70 12.80
N ASN A 215 -21.68 7.39 11.70
CA ASN A 215 -21.76 6.07 11.02
C ASN A 215 -20.42 5.33 11.00
N ARG A 216 -19.38 5.85 11.62
CA ARG A 216 -18.00 5.36 11.45
C ARG A 216 -17.23 5.45 12.74
N ALA A 217 -16.29 4.51 12.93
CA ALA A 217 -15.30 4.61 13.98
C ALA A 217 -13.97 5.08 13.37
N SER A 218 -13.28 5.97 14.07
CA SER A 218 -11.89 6.32 13.78
C SER A 218 -10.98 5.47 14.66
N VAL A 219 -10.00 4.83 14.04
CA VAL A 219 -9.05 3.92 14.69
C VAL A 219 -7.63 4.22 14.27
N LEU A 220 -6.66 3.84 15.10
CA LEU A 220 -5.27 3.67 14.68
C LEU A 220 -5.01 2.18 14.53
N ILE A 221 -4.54 1.75 13.38
CA ILE A 221 -4.10 0.38 13.13
C ILE A 221 -2.64 0.43 12.71
N ASP A 222 -1.75 -0.17 13.52
CA ASP A 222 -0.30 -0.08 13.31
C ASP A 222 0.17 1.37 13.10
N ALA A 223 -0.32 2.29 13.97
CA ALA A 223 -0.08 3.73 13.93
C ALA A 223 -0.60 4.45 12.66
N ARG A 224 -1.43 3.81 11.84
CA ARG A 224 -2.09 4.39 10.67
C ARG A 224 -3.52 4.77 11.02
N GLU A 225 -3.92 6.01 10.70
CA GLU A 225 -5.32 6.43 10.85
C GLU A 225 -6.21 5.76 9.81
N MET A 226 -7.23 5.06 10.30
CA MET A 226 -8.20 4.32 9.49
C MET A 226 -9.61 4.60 9.97
N ARG A 227 -10.59 4.31 9.13
CA ARG A 227 -12.02 4.42 9.45
C ARG A 227 -12.70 3.09 9.21
N ILE A 228 -13.46 2.63 10.19
CA ILE A 228 -14.26 1.41 10.09
C ILE A 228 -15.73 1.81 9.98
N GLY A 229 -16.41 1.34 8.93
CA GLY A 229 -17.83 1.52 8.70
C GLY A 229 -18.64 0.29 9.03
N HIS A 230 -19.91 0.52 9.36
CA HIS A 230 -20.92 -0.52 9.55
C HIS A 230 -22.19 -0.09 8.81
N ASP A 231 -22.11 -0.16 7.47
CA ASP A 231 -23.13 0.42 6.61
C ASP A 231 -24.23 -0.58 6.24
N TYR A 232 -23.91 -1.85 6.04
CA TYR A 232 -24.82 -2.90 5.59
C TYR A 232 -25.51 -3.60 6.76
N GLY A 233 -24.77 -4.01 7.79
CA GLY A 233 -25.30 -4.75 8.94
C GLY A 233 -25.98 -3.90 10.02
N ARG A 234 -26.06 -2.59 9.88
CA ARG A 234 -26.53 -1.63 10.91
C ARG A 234 -27.97 -1.81 11.40
N LYS A 235 -28.78 -2.61 10.70
CA LYS A 235 -30.14 -2.96 11.15
C LYS A 235 -30.18 -4.16 12.08
N GLN A 236 -29.16 -5.01 12.02
CA GLN A 236 -29.03 -6.25 12.75
C GLN A 236 -28.22 -6.09 14.04
N GLU A 237 -27.21 -5.23 14.01
CA GLU A 237 -26.36 -4.93 15.16
C GLU A 237 -25.92 -3.46 15.15
N THR A 238 -25.55 -2.93 16.33
CA THR A 238 -25.00 -1.58 16.41
C THR A 238 -23.53 -1.54 15.96
N LYS A 239 -23.02 -0.35 15.63
CA LYS A 239 -21.60 -0.19 15.29
C LYS A 239 -20.67 -0.55 16.46
N GLU A 240 -21.11 -0.30 17.70
CA GLU A 240 -20.38 -0.67 18.91
C GLU A 240 -20.28 -2.19 19.05
N GLN A 241 -21.38 -2.92 18.80
CA GLN A 241 -21.39 -4.39 18.78
C GLN A 241 -20.51 -4.94 17.66
N TYR A 242 -20.58 -4.34 16.49
CA TYR A 242 -19.72 -4.72 15.36
C TYR A 242 -18.24 -4.53 15.69
N LEU A 243 -17.86 -3.35 16.20
CA LEU A 243 -16.47 -3.05 16.56
C LEU A 243 -15.94 -3.92 17.70
N ALA A 244 -16.80 -4.27 18.68
CA ALA A 244 -16.42 -5.18 19.75
C ALA A 244 -16.07 -6.59 19.26
N LYS A 245 -16.52 -6.98 18.07
CA LYS A 245 -16.10 -8.22 17.39
C LYS A 245 -14.75 -8.07 16.70
N LEU A 246 -14.44 -6.88 16.22
CA LEU A 246 -13.22 -6.61 15.44
C LEU A 246 -12.00 -6.30 16.32
N ILE A 247 -12.22 -5.72 17.50
CA ILE A 247 -11.16 -5.29 18.41
C ILE A 247 -11.14 -6.24 19.61
N VAL A 248 -10.08 -7.03 19.73
CA VAL A 248 -9.95 -8.10 20.72
C VAL A 248 -8.75 -7.89 21.64
N ASN A 249 -8.84 -8.37 22.88
CA ASN A 249 -7.74 -8.24 23.85
C ASN A 249 -6.63 -9.26 23.61
N ASP A 250 -6.99 -10.47 23.18
CA ASP A 250 -6.03 -11.54 22.94
C ASP A 250 -5.52 -11.52 21.52
N ASP A 251 -4.20 -11.55 21.33
CA ASP A 251 -3.59 -11.58 20.00
C ASP A 251 -3.92 -12.90 19.28
N PRO A 252 -4.70 -12.87 18.17
CA PRO A 252 -5.04 -14.06 17.39
C PRO A 252 -3.82 -14.83 16.87
N LYS A 253 -2.67 -14.19 16.70
CA LYS A 253 -1.43 -14.83 16.27
C LYS A 253 -1.02 -15.95 17.23
N THR A 254 -1.38 -15.86 18.51
CA THR A 254 -1.11 -16.91 19.50
C THR A 254 -1.85 -18.21 19.19
N LYS A 255 -3.04 -18.13 18.60
CA LYS A 255 -3.82 -19.29 18.13
C LYS A 255 -3.36 -19.73 16.74
N ILE A 256 -3.16 -18.79 15.82
CA ILE A 256 -2.78 -19.06 14.41
C ILE A 256 -1.52 -19.93 14.33
N LYS A 257 -0.50 -19.63 15.14
CA LYS A 257 0.76 -20.41 15.15
C LYS A 257 0.59 -21.88 15.51
N ASN A 258 -0.51 -22.26 16.15
CA ASN A 258 -0.81 -23.62 16.54
C ASN A 258 -1.70 -24.37 15.52
N TYR A 259 -2.17 -23.69 14.46
CA TYR A 259 -2.98 -24.33 13.43
C TYR A 259 -2.08 -25.14 12.45
N PRO A 260 -2.65 -26.11 11.75
CA PRO A 260 -1.93 -26.78 10.65
C PRO A 260 -1.37 -25.77 9.63
N GLN A 261 -0.18 -26.05 9.09
CA GLN A 261 0.51 -25.13 8.17
C GLN A 261 -0.36 -24.68 6.99
N ARG A 262 -1.19 -25.58 6.44
CA ARG A 262 -2.14 -25.25 5.36
C ARG A 262 -3.13 -24.16 5.77
N ILE A 263 -3.65 -24.23 7.00
CA ILE A 263 -4.60 -23.23 7.54
C ILE A 263 -3.88 -21.91 7.82
N GLN A 264 -2.64 -21.96 8.36
CA GLN A 264 -1.84 -20.76 8.54
C GLN A 264 -1.59 -20.03 7.21
N ALA A 265 -1.24 -20.79 6.15
CA ALA A 265 -1.02 -20.23 4.82
C ALA A 265 -2.30 -19.60 4.22
N ALA A 266 -3.45 -20.25 4.41
CA ALA A 266 -4.74 -19.69 3.99
C ALA A 266 -5.05 -18.38 4.72
N ILE A 267 -4.91 -18.32 6.04
CA ILE A 267 -5.11 -17.10 6.85
C ILE A 267 -4.15 -15.99 6.41
N ALA A 268 -2.86 -16.31 6.21
CA ALA A 268 -1.86 -15.33 5.80
C ALA A 268 -2.13 -14.70 4.43
N THR A 269 -2.95 -15.35 3.60
CA THR A 269 -3.33 -14.86 2.27
C THR A 269 -4.80 -14.40 2.18
N GLY A 270 -5.54 -14.36 3.30
CA GLY A 270 -6.95 -13.97 3.32
C GLY A 270 -7.83 -14.94 2.52
N LYS A 271 -7.54 -16.24 2.56
CA LYS A 271 -8.26 -17.27 1.80
C LYS A 271 -8.87 -18.34 2.72
N VAL A 272 -9.81 -19.10 2.17
CA VAL A 272 -10.42 -20.24 2.82
C VAL A 272 -9.89 -21.55 2.24
N CYS A 273 -9.76 -22.57 3.06
CA CYS A 273 -9.56 -23.95 2.60
C CYS A 273 -10.54 -24.91 3.25
N LYS A 274 -10.80 -26.02 2.57
CA LYS A 274 -11.65 -27.10 3.08
C LYS A 274 -11.13 -27.60 4.44
N GLY A 275 -12.03 -27.87 5.40
CA GLY A 275 -11.72 -28.33 6.74
C GLY A 275 -11.35 -27.24 7.75
N MET A 276 -11.44 -25.95 7.41
CA MET A 276 -11.37 -24.87 8.37
C MET A 276 -12.58 -24.86 9.31
N THR A 277 -12.37 -24.49 10.56
CA THR A 277 -13.45 -24.17 11.52
C THR A 277 -14.02 -22.78 11.27
N ARG A 278 -15.20 -22.48 11.85
CA ARG A 278 -15.80 -21.12 11.80
C ARG A 278 -14.86 -20.05 12.32
N GLU A 279 -14.17 -20.30 13.44
CA GLU A 279 -13.19 -19.36 14.00
C GLU A 279 -12.05 -19.09 12.99
N GLN A 280 -11.52 -20.12 12.34
CA GLN A 280 -10.43 -19.99 11.36
C GLN A 280 -10.86 -19.20 10.12
N VAL A 281 -12.10 -19.40 9.67
CA VAL A 281 -12.66 -18.61 8.56
C VAL A 281 -12.87 -17.15 8.98
N ILE A 282 -13.37 -16.87 10.19
CA ILE A 282 -13.46 -15.50 10.70
C ILE A 282 -12.08 -14.84 10.77
N ILE A 283 -11.07 -15.54 11.29
CA ILE A 283 -9.70 -14.99 11.34
C ILE A 283 -9.19 -14.69 9.92
N SER A 284 -9.51 -15.52 8.94
CA SER A 284 -9.03 -15.36 7.56
C SER A 284 -9.80 -14.32 6.75
N LEU A 285 -11.13 -14.31 6.83
CA LEU A 285 -12.00 -13.48 5.97
C LEU A 285 -12.70 -12.34 6.71
N GLY A 286 -12.62 -12.30 8.03
CA GLY A 286 -13.49 -11.45 8.85
C GLY A 286 -14.88 -12.04 9.07
N TYR A 287 -15.71 -11.29 9.80
CA TYR A 287 -17.11 -11.66 10.02
C TYR A 287 -17.92 -11.50 8.74
N PRO A 288 -18.78 -12.45 8.40
CA PRO A 288 -19.73 -12.25 7.30
C PRO A 288 -20.72 -11.14 7.65
N ARG A 289 -21.23 -10.43 6.65
CA ARG A 289 -22.22 -9.35 6.83
C ARG A 289 -23.49 -9.88 7.48
N THR A 290 -23.94 -9.22 8.53
CA THR A 290 -25.11 -9.65 9.33
C THR A 290 -26.45 -9.46 8.64
N ASP A 291 -26.53 -8.65 7.57
CA ASP A 291 -27.73 -8.51 6.74
C ASP A 291 -27.99 -9.74 5.84
N THR A 292 -26.96 -10.49 5.51
CA THR A 292 -27.04 -11.69 4.65
C THR A 292 -26.76 -12.99 5.41
N THR A 293 -25.89 -12.94 6.42
CA THR A 293 -25.57 -14.07 7.32
C THR A 293 -25.97 -13.66 8.74
N GLN A 294 -27.25 -13.81 9.06
CA GLN A 294 -27.83 -13.33 10.31
C GLN A 294 -27.36 -14.08 11.56
N ALA A 295 -26.95 -15.34 11.40
CA ALA A 295 -26.41 -16.15 12.49
C ALA A 295 -25.20 -16.96 12.00
N LEU A 296 -24.16 -16.99 12.85
CA LEU A 296 -22.96 -17.78 12.56
C LEU A 296 -23.20 -19.30 12.58
N SER A 297 -24.37 -19.75 12.99
CA SER A 297 -24.82 -21.17 12.93
C SER A 297 -25.36 -21.58 11.55
N GLN A 298 -25.58 -20.62 10.63
CA GLN A 298 -26.04 -20.94 9.27
C GLN A 298 -25.10 -21.88 8.55
N THR A 299 -25.65 -22.69 7.65
CA THR A 299 -24.91 -23.67 6.83
C THR A 299 -24.14 -23.03 5.69
N GLU A 300 -24.41 -21.76 5.39
CA GLU A 300 -23.74 -20.98 4.33
C GLU A 300 -23.43 -19.59 4.85
N TRP A 301 -22.20 -19.14 4.60
CA TRP A 301 -21.77 -17.76 4.85
C TRP A 301 -21.43 -17.08 3.55
N LYS A 302 -22.00 -15.88 3.33
CA LYS A 302 -21.82 -15.11 2.11
C LYS A 302 -20.74 -14.03 2.30
N TYR A 303 -19.85 -13.95 1.32
CA TYR A 303 -18.77 -12.96 1.23
C TYR A 303 -18.70 -12.35 -0.18
N TRP A 304 -17.90 -11.31 -0.34
CA TRP A 304 -17.72 -10.56 -1.59
C TRP A 304 -16.24 -10.29 -1.89
N THR A 305 -15.93 -10.20 -3.19
CA THR A 305 -14.67 -9.61 -3.68
C THR A 305 -14.80 -8.10 -3.82
N ALA A 306 -13.69 -7.40 -4.12
CA ALA A 306 -13.69 -5.96 -4.42
C ALA A 306 -14.51 -5.59 -5.67
N ASN A 307 -14.75 -6.55 -6.57
CA ASN A 307 -15.59 -6.38 -7.75
C ASN A 307 -17.08 -6.72 -7.49
N TRP A 308 -17.44 -6.96 -6.24
CA TRP A 308 -18.78 -7.38 -5.83
C TRP A 308 -19.20 -8.77 -6.33
N ASP A 309 -18.23 -9.61 -6.71
CA ASP A 309 -18.52 -11.01 -6.98
C ASP A 309 -18.82 -11.72 -5.68
N GLU A 310 -19.96 -12.39 -5.61
CA GLU A 310 -20.39 -13.15 -4.45
C GLU A 310 -19.76 -14.53 -4.41
N TYR A 311 -19.42 -14.99 -3.21
CA TYR A 311 -19.05 -16.38 -2.98
C TYR A 311 -19.56 -16.87 -1.62
N LEU A 312 -19.73 -18.19 -1.51
CA LEU A 312 -20.30 -18.85 -0.33
C LEU A 312 -19.26 -19.79 0.28
N VAL A 313 -19.14 -19.73 1.59
CA VAL A 313 -18.46 -20.76 2.40
C VAL A 313 -19.55 -21.69 2.92
N ILE A 314 -19.53 -22.96 2.50
CA ILE A 314 -20.54 -23.97 2.81
C ILE A 314 -19.99 -24.88 3.91
N TRP A 315 -20.80 -25.05 4.97
CA TRP A 315 -20.46 -25.81 6.16
C TRP A 315 -20.99 -27.23 6.12
N GLY A 316 -20.16 -28.21 6.51
CA GLY A 316 -20.56 -29.58 6.75
C GLY A 316 -21.28 -29.75 8.10
N GLU A 317 -21.89 -30.93 8.29
CA GLU A 317 -22.52 -31.31 9.56
C GLU A 317 -21.51 -31.37 10.72
N ASP A 318 -20.26 -31.62 10.43
CA ASP A 318 -19.11 -31.59 11.36
C ASP A 318 -18.69 -30.19 11.79
N GLY A 319 -19.32 -29.14 11.24
CA GLY A 319 -19.00 -27.73 11.52
C GLY A 319 -17.72 -27.22 10.85
N LEU A 320 -17.17 -27.98 9.92
CA LEU A 320 -16.00 -27.60 9.11
C LEU A 320 -16.40 -27.12 7.72
N VAL A 321 -15.54 -26.35 7.08
CA VAL A 321 -15.73 -25.95 5.66
C VAL A 321 -15.78 -27.19 4.80
N GLN A 322 -16.92 -27.46 4.20
CA GLN A 322 -17.15 -28.55 3.26
C GLN A 322 -16.74 -28.16 1.83
N SER A 323 -17.14 -26.97 1.39
CA SER A 323 -16.83 -26.45 0.06
C SER A 323 -16.94 -24.94 -0.01
N ILE A 324 -16.36 -24.34 -1.06
CA ILE A 324 -16.50 -22.94 -1.41
C ILE A 324 -17.19 -22.88 -2.78
N SER A 325 -18.31 -22.16 -2.86
CA SER A 325 -19.03 -21.90 -4.11
C SER A 325 -18.74 -20.48 -4.58
N ALA A 326 -18.10 -20.34 -5.72
CA ALA A 326 -17.72 -19.07 -6.33
C ALA A 326 -17.68 -19.19 -7.85
N PRO A 327 -17.79 -18.10 -8.62
CA PRO A 327 -17.45 -18.08 -10.04
C PRO A 327 -16.04 -18.64 -10.26
N THR A 328 -15.81 -19.30 -11.40
CA THR A 328 -14.52 -19.99 -11.67
C THR A 328 -13.32 -19.04 -11.57
N GLU A 329 -13.44 -17.81 -12.07
CA GLU A 329 -12.42 -16.76 -12.03
C GLU A 329 -12.14 -16.23 -10.61
N VAL A 330 -13.11 -16.38 -9.71
CA VAL A 330 -13.01 -15.92 -8.30
C VAL A 330 -12.45 -17.02 -7.40
N LEU A 331 -12.75 -18.29 -7.69
CA LEU A 331 -12.44 -19.41 -6.79
C LEU A 331 -10.98 -19.45 -6.38
N GLY A 332 -10.05 -19.26 -7.32
CA GLY A 332 -8.60 -19.22 -7.03
C GLY A 332 -8.13 -18.00 -6.25
N GLN A 333 -8.94 -16.93 -6.23
CA GLN A 333 -8.63 -15.71 -5.47
C GLN A 333 -9.02 -15.85 -4.00
N VAL A 334 -10.12 -16.57 -3.69
CA VAL A 334 -10.73 -16.65 -2.35
C VAL A 334 -10.49 -17.98 -1.64
N SER A 335 -9.98 -18.99 -2.34
CA SER A 335 -9.72 -20.32 -1.77
C SER A 335 -8.32 -20.85 -2.08
N THR A 336 -7.87 -21.78 -1.24
CA THR A 336 -6.67 -22.61 -1.46
C THR A 336 -7.06 -24.09 -1.44
N PRO A 337 -6.29 -24.96 -2.11
CA PRO A 337 -6.51 -26.41 -2.09
C PRO A 337 -6.55 -27.02 -0.70
#